data_c527f21cc618c5a8ba4e7c143f581191
#
_entry.id   c527f21cc618c5a8ba4e7c143f581191
#
_cell.length_a   1.000
_cell.length_b   1.000
_cell.length_c   1.000
_cell.angle_alpha   90.00
_cell.angle_beta   90.00
_cell.angle_gamma   90.00
#
_symmetry.space_group_name_H-M   'P 1'
#
loop_
_entity.id
_entity.type
_entity.pdbx_description
1 polymer ?
#
loop_
_entity_poly.entity_id
_entity_poly.type
_entity_poly.pdbx_seq_one_letter_code
_entity_poly.pdbx_strand_id
1 'polypeptide(L)'
;ELWDTSFRDMISEAGLKAIEDAGIEGADLEHMFVGNMSAGLFVEQEHIASLIADQVGLNPMPATRVEAACASGGLALRSGIMAVASGYHDIVISAGVEKMTDVVDPTPVISTAADQEWEVQQGANFPSLYAMMARRHMYEYGTTREQMAMFSVVNHKNGALNPLAQYPMEITVDQVLKSGMVADPLRLLDCSPITDGAAAAILCPAEDARKYTDNPIYVKASAQASGTIALQERRDITTIDSTVTAARRAYKMAGVQPKDIDVAEVHDCFSINGLLAIEDLGFVEKGQAGPAVEDGMTERDGQIPINPSGGLKARGHPLGATGIAQTAEIVWQLRGEAGKRQVKDVEVGLAHNIGGTGGTAAVHIFSN
;
A
#
# COMPACT_ATOMS: atom_id res chain seq x y z
N GLU A 1 9.92 -2.53 -13.39
CA GLU A 1 9.61 -3.60 -14.37
C GLU A 1 10.67 -4.67 -14.27
N LEU A 2 10.26 -5.91 -14.08
CA LEU A 2 11.14 -7.08 -13.87
C LEU A 2 10.95 -8.08 -15.02
N TRP A 3 11.28 -7.67 -16.24
CA TRP A 3 11.03 -8.43 -17.48
C TRP A 3 11.60 -9.85 -17.46
N ASP A 4 12.78 -10.04 -16.86
CA ASP A 4 13.50 -11.31 -16.82
C ASP A 4 13.19 -12.14 -15.54
N THR A 5 12.23 -11.69 -14.71
CA THR A 5 11.90 -12.35 -13.45
C THR A 5 10.45 -12.82 -13.50
N SER A 6 10.22 -14.11 -13.29
CA SER A 6 8.89 -14.67 -13.31
C SER A 6 8.08 -14.30 -12.06
N PHE A 7 6.75 -14.44 -12.15
CA PHE A 7 5.85 -14.33 -11.01
C PHE A 7 6.29 -15.21 -9.83
N ARG A 8 6.74 -16.44 -10.13
CA ARG A 8 7.19 -17.41 -9.12
C ARG A 8 8.48 -16.99 -8.44
N ASP A 9 9.44 -16.48 -9.20
CA ASP A 9 10.74 -16.07 -8.67
C ASP A 9 10.60 -14.88 -7.73
N MET A 10 9.78 -13.88 -8.10
CA MET A 10 9.54 -12.71 -7.26
C MET A 10 8.99 -13.08 -5.88
N ILE A 11 7.95 -13.91 -5.84
CA ILE A 11 7.32 -14.27 -4.56
C ILE A 11 8.20 -15.22 -3.74
N SER A 12 8.95 -16.11 -4.40
CA SER A 12 9.89 -17.02 -3.73
C SER A 12 11.02 -16.21 -3.08
N GLU A 13 11.60 -15.24 -3.79
CA GLU A 13 12.64 -14.36 -3.25
C GLU A 13 12.14 -13.58 -2.03
N ALA A 14 10.95 -12.96 -2.11
CA ALA A 14 10.37 -12.20 -1.01
C ALA A 14 10.07 -13.09 0.20
N GLY A 15 9.53 -14.29 -0.03
CA GLY A 15 9.24 -15.26 1.02
C GLY A 15 10.51 -15.76 1.72
N LEU A 16 11.54 -16.12 0.96
CA LEU A 16 12.81 -16.59 1.50
C LEU A 16 13.49 -15.50 2.35
N LYS A 17 13.51 -14.25 1.89
CA LYS A 17 14.05 -13.12 2.67
C LYS A 17 13.30 -12.90 3.98
N ALA A 18 11.96 -13.05 3.99
CA ALA A 18 11.17 -12.93 5.21
C ALA A 18 11.44 -14.07 6.21
N ILE A 19 11.63 -15.31 5.72
CA ILE A 19 12.00 -16.48 6.52
C ILE A 19 13.40 -16.27 7.13
N GLU A 20 14.35 -15.79 6.33
CA GLU A 20 15.72 -15.46 6.78
C GLU A 20 15.72 -14.35 7.83
N ASP A 21 14.96 -13.25 7.63
CA ASP A 21 14.82 -12.15 8.60
C ASP A 21 14.24 -12.62 9.93
N ALA A 22 13.27 -13.54 9.88
CA ALA A 22 12.66 -14.12 11.08
C ALA A 22 13.53 -15.19 11.76
N GLY A 23 14.60 -15.67 11.12
CA GLY A 23 15.48 -16.71 11.65
C GLY A 23 14.79 -18.06 11.87
N ILE A 24 13.82 -18.40 11.02
CA ILE A 24 13.03 -19.65 11.07
C ILE A 24 13.31 -20.54 9.85
N GLU A 25 12.85 -21.77 9.91
CA GLU A 25 12.83 -22.67 8.74
C GLU A 25 11.45 -22.63 8.08
N GLY A 26 11.37 -22.91 6.77
CA GLY A 26 10.10 -22.97 6.06
C GLY A 26 9.11 -23.99 6.65
N ALA A 27 9.63 -25.07 7.28
CA ALA A 27 8.83 -26.08 7.95
C ALA A 27 8.14 -25.58 9.24
N ASP A 28 8.55 -24.45 9.79
CA ASP A 28 7.90 -23.85 10.96
C ASP A 28 6.61 -23.09 10.59
N LEU A 29 6.41 -22.81 9.30
CA LEU A 29 5.23 -22.09 8.81
C LEU A 29 4.01 -23.00 8.80
N GLU A 30 2.91 -22.52 9.38
CA GLU A 30 1.65 -23.26 9.48
C GLU A 30 0.60 -22.85 8.45
N HIS A 31 0.69 -21.63 7.92
CA HIS A 31 -0.21 -21.12 6.88
C HIS A 31 0.42 -20.00 6.06
N MET A 32 0.04 -19.91 4.79
CA MET A 32 0.40 -18.80 3.91
C MET A 32 -0.85 -18.04 3.42
N PHE A 33 -0.90 -16.73 3.63
CA PHE A 33 -1.88 -15.84 3.04
C PHE A 33 -1.22 -15.00 1.94
N VAL A 34 -1.75 -15.06 0.70
CA VAL A 34 -1.15 -14.39 -0.46
C VAL A 34 -2.11 -13.37 -1.03
N GLY A 35 -1.75 -12.08 -0.92
CA GLY A 35 -2.43 -10.99 -1.59
C GLY A 35 -2.09 -10.96 -3.08
N ASN A 36 -3.11 -11.01 -3.91
CA ASN A 36 -2.96 -10.87 -5.36
C ASN A 36 -4.29 -10.42 -5.96
N MET A 37 -4.23 -9.40 -6.82
CA MET A 37 -5.43 -8.89 -7.46
C MET A 37 -5.86 -9.77 -8.63
N SER A 38 -5.01 -9.97 -9.64
CA SER A 38 -5.48 -10.51 -10.92
C SER A 38 -4.43 -11.33 -11.70
N ALA A 39 -3.79 -12.31 -11.05
CA ALA A 39 -2.83 -13.18 -11.73
C ALA A 39 -3.46 -13.91 -12.93
N GLY A 40 -4.73 -14.30 -12.86
CA GLY A 40 -5.45 -14.91 -13.97
C GLY A 40 -5.50 -14.06 -15.24
N LEU A 41 -5.51 -12.73 -15.10
CA LEU A 41 -5.53 -11.82 -16.25
C LEU A 41 -4.14 -11.27 -16.59
N PHE A 42 -3.22 -11.10 -15.62
CA PHE A 42 -1.87 -10.60 -15.90
C PHE A 42 -0.92 -11.68 -16.40
N VAL A 43 -0.99 -12.90 -15.85
CA VAL A 43 -0.05 -13.99 -16.14
C VAL A 43 -0.74 -15.30 -16.49
N GLU A 44 -2.03 -15.27 -16.80
CA GLU A 44 -2.86 -16.43 -17.17
C GLU A 44 -2.82 -17.59 -16.15
N GLN A 45 -2.59 -17.27 -14.84
CA GLN A 45 -2.44 -18.25 -13.78
C GLN A 45 -3.42 -18.00 -12.62
N GLU A 46 -4.35 -18.90 -12.45
CA GLU A 46 -5.16 -19.00 -11.22
C GLU A 46 -4.53 -19.99 -10.22
N HIS A 47 -5.18 -20.21 -9.06
CA HIS A 47 -4.75 -21.14 -8.01
C HIS A 47 -3.35 -20.84 -7.46
N ILE A 48 -3.01 -19.57 -7.40
CA ILE A 48 -1.64 -19.09 -7.14
C ILE A 48 -1.12 -19.44 -5.74
N ALA A 49 -1.96 -19.48 -4.71
CA ALA A 49 -1.51 -19.80 -3.35
C ALA A 49 -0.92 -21.21 -3.27
N SER A 50 -1.63 -22.21 -3.83
CA SER A 50 -1.12 -23.58 -3.91
C SER A 50 0.10 -23.69 -4.84
N LEU A 51 0.11 -22.93 -5.95
CA LEU A 51 1.25 -22.88 -6.85
C LEU A 51 2.52 -22.38 -6.15
N ILE A 52 2.38 -21.35 -5.29
CA ILE A 52 3.52 -20.78 -4.54
C ILE A 52 4.00 -21.78 -3.50
N ALA A 53 3.08 -22.39 -2.73
CA ALA A 53 3.44 -23.41 -1.73
C ALA A 53 4.19 -24.60 -2.37
N ASP A 54 3.76 -25.03 -3.55
CA ASP A 54 4.41 -26.09 -4.33
C ASP A 54 5.80 -25.65 -4.82
N GLN A 55 5.89 -24.44 -5.38
CA GLN A 55 7.13 -23.88 -5.93
C GLN A 55 8.26 -23.78 -4.89
N VAL A 56 7.91 -23.41 -3.64
CA VAL A 56 8.89 -23.24 -2.56
C VAL A 56 9.02 -24.50 -1.68
N GLY A 57 8.36 -25.61 -2.04
CA GLY A 57 8.48 -26.89 -1.36
C GLY A 57 7.85 -26.95 0.03
N LEU A 58 6.83 -26.13 0.29
CA LEU A 58 6.15 -26.03 1.59
C LEU A 58 4.89 -26.91 1.68
N ASN A 59 4.59 -27.72 0.66
CA ASN A 59 3.48 -28.68 0.74
C ASN A 59 3.74 -29.73 1.85
N PRO A 60 2.74 -30.09 2.66
CA PRO A 60 1.29 -29.83 2.53
C PRO A 60 0.77 -28.60 3.32
N MET A 61 1.57 -27.57 3.54
CA MET A 61 1.14 -26.35 4.24
C MET A 61 -0.07 -25.71 3.56
N PRO A 62 -1.15 -25.36 4.30
CA PRO A 62 -2.30 -24.68 3.74
C PRO A 62 -1.93 -23.28 3.23
N ALA A 63 -2.46 -22.91 2.07
CA ALA A 63 -2.22 -21.63 1.43
C ALA A 63 -3.51 -21.03 0.86
N THR A 64 -3.74 -19.74 1.11
CA THR A 64 -4.98 -19.04 0.73
C THR A 64 -4.66 -17.76 -0.03
N ARG A 65 -5.28 -17.57 -1.22
CA ARG A 65 -5.27 -16.28 -1.92
C ARG A 65 -6.28 -15.33 -1.28
N VAL A 66 -5.88 -14.09 -1.08
CA VAL A 66 -6.73 -13.00 -0.61
C VAL A 66 -6.81 -11.92 -1.70
N GLU A 67 -8.03 -11.54 -2.08
CA GLU A 67 -8.29 -10.53 -3.11
C GLU A 67 -9.13 -9.39 -2.53
N ALA A 68 -8.71 -8.15 -2.80
CA ALA A 68 -9.42 -6.89 -2.56
C ALA A 68 -8.83 -5.77 -3.42
N ALA A 69 -8.67 -6.03 -4.72
CA ALA A 69 -7.98 -5.14 -5.65
C ALA A 69 -6.58 -4.76 -5.13
N CYS A 70 -6.24 -3.46 -5.16
CA CYS A 70 -4.95 -2.96 -4.66
C CYS A 70 -4.76 -3.15 -3.14
N ALA A 71 -5.82 -3.45 -2.37
CA ALA A 71 -5.77 -3.73 -0.94
C ALA A 71 -5.51 -5.22 -0.60
N SER A 72 -5.31 -6.07 -1.61
CA SER A 72 -5.13 -7.53 -1.43
C SER A 72 -4.00 -7.85 -0.44
N GLY A 73 -2.86 -7.16 -0.53
CA GLY A 73 -1.74 -7.33 0.39
C GLY A 73 -2.08 -6.94 1.83
N GLY A 74 -2.73 -5.79 2.02
CA GLY A 74 -3.19 -5.37 3.36
C GLY A 74 -4.18 -6.33 3.99
N LEU A 75 -5.07 -6.93 3.19
CA LEU A 75 -6.01 -7.95 3.70
C LEU A 75 -5.36 -9.33 3.88
N ALA A 76 -4.35 -9.70 3.11
CA ALA A 76 -3.54 -10.89 3.36
C ALA A 76 -2.83 -10.78 4.72
N LEU A 77 -2.23 -9.60 5.01
CA LEU A 77 -1.65 -9.30 6.32
C LEU A 77 -2.70 -9.42 7.43
N ARG A 78 -3.87 -8.77 7.24
CA ARG A 78 -4.97 -8.85 8.21
C ARG A 78 -5.41 -10.29 8.47
N SER A 79 -5.48 -11.13 7.42
CA SER A 79 -5.85 -12.55 7.56
C SER A 79 -4.85 -13.31 8.42
N GLY A 80 -3.54 -13.09 8.20
CA GLY A 80 -2.48 -13.65 9.04
C GLY A 80 -2.57 -13.15 10.50
N ILE A 81 -2.77 -11.82 10.71
CA ILE A 81 -2.96 -11.27 12.05
C ILE A 81 -4.15 -11.92 12.77
N MET A 82 -5.28 -12.12 12.09
CA MET A 82 -6.45 -12.77 12.68
C MET A 82 -6.20 -14.25 12.99
N ALA A 83 -5.46 -14.95 12.14
CA ALA A 83 -5.12 -16.37 12.35
C ALA A 83 -4.26 -16.54 13.61
N VAL A 84 -3.22 -15.71 13.76
CA VAL A 84 -2.36 -15.72 14.96
C VAL A 84 -3.11 -15.24 16.20
N ALA A 85 -3.82 -14.11 16.12
CA ALA A 85 -4.55 -13.54 17.27
C ALA A 85 -5.69 -14.44 17.77
N SER A 86 -6.24 -15.31 16.92
CA SER A 86 -7.25 -16.30 17.34
C SER A 86 -6.65 -17.56 17.97
N GLY A 87 -5.33 -17.72 17.95
CA GLY A 87 -4.63 -18.93 18.41
C GLY A 87 -4.86 -20.15 17.50
N TYR A 88 -5.29 -19.92 16.24
CA TYR A 88 -5.47 -21.01 15.29
C TYR A 88 -4.15 -21.44 14.65
N HIS A 89 -3.22 -20.49 14.51
CA HIS A 89 -1.85 -20.69 14.03
C HIS A 89 -0.86 -19.90 14.88
N ASP A 90 0.34 -20.46 15.06
CA ASP A 90 1.42 -19.79 15.78
C ASP A 90 2.36 -19.01 14.83
N ILE A 91 2.73 -19.58 13.69
CA ILE A 91 3.61 -18.93 12.74
C ILE A 91 2.99 -18.93 11.34
N VAL A 92 2.73 -17.74 10.80
CA VAL A 92 2.17 -17.59 9.45
C VAL A 92 3.00 -16.62 8.61
N ILE A 93 3.00 -16.85 7.30
CA ILE A 93 3.53 -15.93 6.33
C ILE A 93 2.37 -15.20 5.63
N SER A 94 2.40 -13.88 5.65
CA SER A 94 1.55 -13.03 4.82
C SER A 94 2.41 -12.44 3.70
N ALA A 95 2.06 -12.73 2.47
CA ALA A 95 2.80 -12.31 1.29
C ALA A 95 1.88 -11.62 0.29
N GLY A 96 2.45 -10.95 -0.68
CA GLY A 96 1.72 -10.36 -1.79
C GLY A 96 2.60 -10.28 -3.03
N VAL A 97 2.00 -10.44 -4.19
CA VAL A 97 2.70 -10.42 -5.47
C VAL A 97 1.79 -9.95 -6.58
N GLU A 98 2.33 -9.16 -7.51
CA GLU A 98 1.70 -8.87 -8.79
C GLU A 98 2.77 -8.75 -9.87
N LYS A 99 2.49 -9.35 -11.04
CA LYS A 99 3.30 -9.26 -12.25
C LYS A 99 2.44 -8.60 -13.31
N MET A 100 2.64 -7.29 -13.52
CA MET A 100 1.73 -6.46 -14.31
C MET A 100 2.22 -6.18 -15.72
N THR A 101 3.47 -6.51 -16.03
CA THR A 101 4.12 -6.16 -17.30
C THR A 101 4.05 -7.25 -18.37
N ASP A 102 3.50 -8.43 -18.06
CA ASP A 102 3.38 -9.55 -19.00
C ASP A 102 2.18 -9.42 -19.98
N VAL A 103 1.42 -8.32 -19.87
CA VAL A 103 0.32 -7.99 -20.79
C VAL A 103 0.65 -6.75 -21.63
N VAL A 104 0.11 -6.68 -22.84
CA VAL A 104 0.34 -5.55 -23.76
C VAL A 104 -0.25 -4.25 -23.20
N ASP A 105 -1.44 -4.31 -22.62
CA ASP A 105 -2.11 -3.19 -21.97
C ASP A 105 -2.66 -3.62 -20.60
N PRO A 106 -2.09 -3.14 -19.50
CA PRO A 106 -2.56 -3.44 -18.16
C PRO A 106 -3.87 -2.72 -17.80
N THR A 107 -4.28 -1.68 -18.53
CA THR A 107 -5.43 -0.83 -18.19
C THR A 107 -6.74 -1.62 -18.08
N PRO A 108 -7.12 -2.51 -19.02
CA PRO A 108 -8.32 -3.32 -18.90
C PRO A 108 -8.29 -4.24 -17.69
N VAL A 109 -7.12 -4.84 -17.39
CA VAL A 109 -6.96 -5.74 -16.23
C VAL A 109 -7.15 -4.97 -14.93
N ILE A 110 -6.47 -3.83 -14.77
CA ILE A 110 -6.61 -2.98 -13.57
C ILE A 110 -8.06 -2.50 -13.43
N SER A 111 -8.72 -2.15 -14.53
CA SER A 111 -10.10 -1.65 -14.53
C SER A 111 -11.13 -2.68 -14.04
N THR A 112 -10.79 -3.97 -13.97
CA THR A 112 -11.68 -5.00 -13.39
C THR A 112 -11.97 -4.75 -11.90
N ALA A 113 -11.20 -3.91 -11.22
CA ALA A 113 -11.42 -3.54 -9.83
C ALA A 113 -12.38 -2.33 -9.64
N ALA A 114 -12.84 -1.70 -10.71
CA ALA A 114 -13.89 -0.68 -10.70
C ALA A 114 -15.26 -1.29 -11.01
N ASP A 115 -16.33 -0.51 -10.86
CA ASP A 115 -17.67 -0.96 -11.25
C ASP A 115 -17.74 -1.14 -12.76
N GLN A 116 -17.94 -2.40 -13.19
CA GLN A 116 -17.94 -2.72 -14.61
C GLN A 116 -19.18 -2.17 -15.33
N GLU A 117 -20.34 -2.23 -14.68
CA GLU A 117 -21.61 -1.90 -15.29
C GLU A 117 -21.80 -0.37 -15.43
N TRP A 118 -21.47 0.36 -14.36
CA TRP A 118 -21.76 1.79 -14.28
C TRP A 118 -20.57 2.71 -14.59
N GLU A 119 -19.36 2.21 -14.51
CA GLU A 119 -18.15 3.00 -14.74
C GLU A 119 -17.38 2.52 -15.97
N VAL A 120 -16.87 1.27 -15.97
CA VAL A 120 -15.93 0.80 -17.01
C VAL A 120 -16.59 0.66 -18.38
N GLN A 121 -17.81 0.10 -18.46
CA GLN A 121 -18.54 0.01 -19.73
C GLN A 121 -18.94 1.37 -20.28
N GLN A 122 -18.95 2.42 -19.45
CA GLN A 122 -19.17 3.80 -19.87
C GLN A 122 -17.85 4.52 -20.26
N GLY A 123 -16.73 3.81 -20.25
CA GLY A 123 -15.40 4.31 -20.66
C GLY A 123 -14.54 4.85 -19.51
N ALA A 124 -14.96 4.73 -18.26
CA ALA A 124 -14.14 5.14 -17.12
C ALA A 124 -13.00 4.13 -16.87
N ASN A 125 -11.88 4.66 -16.42
CA ASN A 125 -10.73 3.93 -15.91
C ASN A 125 -10.19 4.63 -14.65
N PHE A 126 -9.25 4.03 -13.92
CA PHE A 126 -8.78 4.62 -12.66
C PHE A 126 -8.24 6.05 -12.81
N PRO A 127 -7.43 6.39 -13.83
CA PRO A 127 -7.04 7.79 -14.03
C PRO A 127 -8.22 8.76 -14.13
N SER A 128 -9.27 8.42 -14.88
CA SER A 128 -10.44 9.29 -15.03
C SER A 128 -11.28 9.38 -13.75
N LEU A 129 -11.42 8.27 -13.00
CA LEU A 129 -12.12 8.28 -11.72
C LEU A 129 -11.40 9.18 -10.70
N TYR A 130 -10.08 9.04 -10.56
CA TYR A 130 -9.31 9.90 -9.67
C TYR A 130 -9.21 11.35 -10.17
N ALA A 131 -9.27 11.58 -11.48
CA ALA A 131 -9.36 12.93 -12.04
C ALA A 131 -10.66 13.64 -11.64
N MET A 132 -11.79 12.93 -11.60
CA MET A 132 -13.05 13.47 -11.10
C MET A 132 -12.97 13.83 -9.60
N MET A 133 -12.36 12.96 -8.78
CA MET A 133 -12.09 13.25 -7.37
C MET A 133 -11.19 14.48 -7.21
N ALA A 134 -10.12 14.60 -8.02
CA ALA A 134 -9.22 15.74 -8.03
C ALA A 134 -9.95 17.04 -8.41
N ARG A 135 -10.73 17.02 -9.48
CA ARG A 135 -11.53 18.18 -9.91
C ARG A 135 -12.50 18.65 -8.83
N ARG A 136 -13.16 17.69 -8.17
CA ARG A 136 -14.08 18.02 -7.08
C ARG A 136 -13.35 18.62 -5.88
N HIS A 137 -12.22 18.06 -5.49
CA HIS A 137 -11.39 18.57 -4.40
C HIS A 137 -10.84 19.97 -4.69
N MET A 138 -10.38 20.21 -5.93
CA MET A 138 -9.98 21.54 -6.39
C MET A 138 -11.12 22.56 -6.31
N TYR A 139 -12.34 22.14 -6.68
CA TYR A 139 -13.52 23.01 -6.66
C TYR A 139 -13.96 23.37 -5.23
N GLU A 140 -13.98 22.38 -4.33
CA GLU A 140 -14.49 22.57 -2.96
C GLU A 140 -13.51 23.24 -2.03
N TYR A 141 -12.22 22.86 -2.15
CA TYR A 141 -11.18 23.26 -1.19
C TYR A 141 -10.10 24.16 -1.80
N GLY A 142 -10.16 24.42 -3.09
CA GLY A 142 -9.16 25.28 -3.74
C GLY A 142 -7.80 24.62 -3.95
N THR A 143 -7.68 23.29 -3.78
CA THR A 143 -6.43 22.56 -4.01
C THR A 143 -5.87 22.85 -5.40
N THR A 144 -4.58 23.16 -5.48
CA THR A 144 -3.93 23.54 -6.73
C THR A 144 -3.23 22.36 -7.39
N ARG A 145 -2.89 22.53 -8.67
CA ARG A 145 -2.06 21.57 -9.40
C ARG A 145 -0.65 21.47 -8.82
N GLU A 146 -0.13 22.60 -8.36
CA GLU A 146 1.18 22.72 -7.74
C GLU A 146 1.26 21.92 -6.44
N GLN A 147 0.23 21.96 -5.61
CA GLN A 147 0.13 21.18 -4.38
C GLN A 147 0.13 19.67 -4.65
N MET A 148 -0.67 19.21 -5.64
CA MET A 148 -0.64 17.80 -6.07
C MET A 148 0.73 17.41 -6.63
N ALA A 149 1.36 18.27 -7.42
CA ALA A 149 2.70 18.05 -7.96
C ALA A 149 3.76 17.99 -6.86
N MET A 150 3.66 18.85 -5.84
CA MET A 150 4.57 18.85 -4.69
C MET A 150 4.52 17.52 -3.94
N PHE A 151 3.33 16.94 -3.74
CA PHE A 151 3.21 15.60 -3.15
C PHE A 151 3.99 14.54 -3.95
N SER A 152 3.92 14.59 -5.30
CA SER A 152 4.72 13.70 -6.16
C SER A 152 6.22 13.94 -5.99
N VAL A 153 6.65 15.21 -5.87
CA VAL A 153 8.06 15.59 -5.65
C VAL A 153 8.58 15.04 -4.33
N VAL A 154 7.83 15.17 -3.23
CA VAL A 154 8.20 14.62 -1.92
C VAL A 154 8.40 13.10 -2.00
N ASN A 155 7.46 12.39 -2.64
CA ASN A 155 7.59 10.94 -2.82
C ASN A 155 8.82 10.55 -3.64
N HIS A 156 9.11 11.23 -4.73
CA HIS A 156 10.31 10.96 -5.53
C HIS A 156 11.62 11.33 -4.79
N LYS A 157 11.63 12.39 -3.98
CA LYS A 157 12.73 12.75 -3.08
C LYS A 157 13.01 11.60 -2.08
N ASN A 158 11.97 11.02 -1.50
CA ASN A 158 12.08 9.86 -0.62
C ASN A 158 12.52 8.60 -1.39
N GLY A 159 11.91 8.32 -2.54
CA GLY A 159 12.23 7.20 -3.41
C GLY A 159 13.68 7.19 -3.89
N ALA A 160 14.28 8.36 -4.11
CA ALA A 160 15.70 8.48 -4.47
C ALA A 160 16.65 7.91 -3.40
N LEU A 161 16.18 7.78 -2.16
CA LEU A 161 16.92 7.20 -1.05
C LEU A 161 16.64 5.70 -0.87
N ASN A 162 15.68 5.14 -1.61
CA ASN A 162 15.24 3.76 -1.48
C ASN A 162 15.84 2.88 -2.59
N PRO A 163 16.74 1.94 -2.26
CA PRO A 163 17.35 1.06 -3.25
C PRO A 163 16.34 0.09 -3.91
N LEU A 164 15.15 -0.08 -3.31
CA LEU A 164 14.07 -0.93 -3.84
C LEU A 164 13.07 -0.14 -4.70
N ALA A 165 13.24 1.18 -4.86
CA ALA A 165 12.34 1.99 -5.65
C ALA A 165 12.49 1.70 -7.15
N GLN A 166 11.37 1.63 -7.88
CA GLN A 166 11.36 1.50 -9.33
C GLN A 166 11.93 2.75 -10.01
N TYR A 167 11.66 3.93 -9.45
CA TYR A 167 12.15 5.22 -9.92
C TYR A 167 12.93 5.96 -8.82
N PRO A 168 14.19 5.54 -8.52
CA PRO A 168 15.01 6.15 -7.48
C PRO A 168 15.63 7.47 -7.97
N MET A 169 14.78 8.44 -8.32
CA MET A 169 15.20 9.72 -8.89
C MET A 169 14.35 10.87 -8.38
N GLU A 170 14.97 12.00 -8.12
CA GLU A 170 14.28 13.24 -7.79
C GLU A 170 13.63 13.86 -9.04
N ILE A 171 12.49 14.52 -8.84
CA ILE A 171 11.78 15.27 -9.86
C ILE A 171 11.42 16.66 -9.32
N THR A 172 11.03 17.58 -10.20
CA THR A 172 10.59 18.93 -9.83
C THR A 172 9.11 19.14 -10.11
N VAL A 173 8.50 20.12 -9.46
CA VAL A 173 7.11 20.54 -9.72
C VAL A 173 6.91 20.85 -11.20
N ASP A 174 7.85 21.56 -11.81
CA ASP A 174 7.80 21.91 -13.25
C ASP A 174 7.78 20.66 -14.15
N GLN A 175 8.56 19.63 -13.82
CA GLN A 175 8.53 18.35 -14.55
C GLN A 175 7.18 17.65 -14.41
N VAL A 176 6.58 17.64 -13.20
CA VAL A 176 5.23 17.08 -13.00
C VAL A 176 4.21 17.84 -13.85
N LEU A 177 4.19 19.17 -13.76
CA LEU A 177 3.24 20.02 -14.46
C LEU A 177 3.39 19.99 -15.99
N LYS A 178 4.57 19.65 -16.53
CA LYS A 178 4.83 19.50 -17.97
C LYS A 178 4.76 18.07 -18.47
N SER A 179 4.63 17.07 -17.59
CA SER A 179 4.51 15.67 -18.00
C SER A 179 3.23 15.42 -18.82
N GLY A 180 3.17 14.32 -19.57
CA GLY A 180 2.04 14.01 -20.45
C GLY A 180 0.71 14.00 -19.70
N MET A 181 -0.35 14.55 -20.30
CA MET A 181 -1.70 14.49 -19.73
C MET A 181 -2.24 13.06 -19.79
N VAL A 182 -2.75 12.55 -18.67
CA VAL A 182 -3.37 11.22 -18.60
C VAL A 182 -4.90 11.36 -18.51
N ALA A 183 -5.40 12.11 -17.55
CA ALA A 183 -6.82 12.46 -17.41
C ALA A 183 -6.90 13.80 -16.66
N ASP A 184 -7.39 14.85 -17.31
CA ASP A 184 -7.37 16.20 -16.74
C ASP A 184 -8.06 16.28 -15.36
N PRO A 185 -7.38 16.71 -14.27
CA PRO A 185 -6.12 17.46 -14.22
C PRO A 185 -4.86 16.59 -14.03
N LEU A 186 -4.94 15.26 -13.97
CA LEU A 186 -3.84 14.37 -13.67
C LEU A 186 -2.90 14.16 -14.86
N ARG A 187 -1.62 14.20 -14.59
CA ARG A 187 -0.55 13.97 -15.55
C ARG A 187 0.25 12.71 -15.22
N LEU A 188 1.15 12.31 -16.09
CA LEU A 188 1.91 11.07 -15.96
C LEU A 188 2.61 10.95 -14.58
N LEU A 189 3.26 12.02 -14.12
CA LEU A 189 3.95 12.01 -12.83
C LEU A 189 3.02 12.23 -11.62
N ASP A 190 1.71 12.36 -11.84
CA ASP A 190 0.69 12.24 -10.80
C ASP A 190 0.23 10.80 -10.57
N CYS A 191 0.58 9.88 -11.45
CA CYS A 191 0.15 8.48 -11.44
C CYS A 191 1.26 7.57 -10.91
N SER A 192 0.90 6.47 -10.22
CA SER A 192 1.83 5.39 -9.95
C SER A 192 2.16 4.63 -11.24
N PRO A 193 3.38 4.09 -11.38
CA PRO A 193 3.75 3.28 -12.53
C PRO A 193 3.11 1.89 -12.50
N ILE A 194 3.10 1.24 -13.66
CA ILE A 194 2.90 -0.21 -13.74
C ILE A 194 4.15 -0.88 -13.18
N THR A 195 3.95 -1.80 -12.24
CA THR A 195 5.04 -2.34 -11.42
C THR A 195 4.91 -3.85 -11.23
N ASP A 196 6.01 -4.55 -11.37
CA ASP A 196 6.16 -5.93 -10.91
C ASP A 196 6.79 -5.95 -9.54
N GLY A 197 6.35 -6.84 -8.66
CA GLY A 197 6.97 -6.97 -7.36
C GLY A 197 6.25 -7.90 -6.41
N ALA A 198 6.98 -8.26 -5.35
CA ALA A 198 6.49 -9.08 -4.25
C ALA A 198 7.01 -8.54 -2.91
N ALA A 199 6.28 -8.86 -1.85
CA ALA A 199 6.68 -8.60 -0.47
C ALA A 199 6.12 -9.70 0.45
N ALA A 200 6.79 -9.94 1.58
CA ALA A 200 6.37 -10.93 2.57
C ALA A 200 6.67 -10.44 3.99
N ALA A 201 5.89 -10.93 4.95
CA ALA A 201 6.06 -10.69 6.38
C ALA A 201 5.71 -11.95 7.16
N ILE A 202 6.48 -12.24 8.21
CA ILE A 202 6.21 -13.33 9.15
C ILE A 202 5.50 -12.77 10.38
N LEU A 203 4.50 -13.48 10.84
CA LEU A 203 3.69 -13.15 12.02
C LEU A 203 3.74 -14.28 13.02
N CYS A 204 3.87 -13.93 14.31
CA CYS A 204 3.81 -14.88 15.42
C CYS A 204 3.08 -14.24 16.62
N PRO A 205 2.69 -15.03 17.66
CA PRO A 205 2.17 -14.50 18.91
C PRO A 205 3.15 -13.53 19.57
N ALA A 206 2.63 -12.44 20.16
CA ALA A 206 3.44 -11.38 20.76
C ALA A 206 4.36 -11.90 21.88
N GLU A 207 3.88 -12.86 22.69
CA GLU A 207 4.65 -13.52 23.74
C GLU A 207 5.85 -14.33 23.23
N ASP A 208 5.81 -14.76 21.98
CA ASP A 208 6.84 -15.57 21.35
C ASP A 208 7.83 -14.75 20.51
N ALA A 209 7.49 -13.50 20.18
CA ALA A 209 8.24 -12.67 19.25
C ALA A 209 9.74 -12.55 19.60
N ARG A 210 10.06 -12.45 20.91
CA ARG A 210 11.45 -12.39 21.38
C ARG A 210 12.26 -13.68 21.26
N LYS A 211 11.62 -14.79 20.82
CA LYS A 211 12.35 -16.03 20.47
C LYS A 211 13.01 -15.91 19.10
N TYR A 212 12.51 -15.02 18.25
CA TYR A 212 12.89 -14.87 16.84
C TYR A 212 13.72 -13.62 16.57
N THR A 213 13.54 -12.55 17.35
CA THR A 213 14.27 -11.30 17.16
C THR A 213 14.40 -10.52 18.47
N ASP A 214 15.53 -9.81 18.64
CA ASP A 214 15.75 -8.89 19.77
C ASP A 214 14.95 -7.58 19.63
N ASN A 215 14.47 -7.25 18.40
CA ASN A 215 13.71 -6.04 18.10
C ASN A 215 12.38 -6.35 17.41
N PRO A 216 11.44 -7.02 18.13
CA PRO A 216 10.13 -7.35 17.58
C PRO A 216 9.26 -6.10 17.39
N ILE A 217 8.48 -6.07 16.30
CA ILE A 217 7.50 -5.03 16.05
C ILE A 217 6.11 -5.59 16.29
N TYR A 218 5.33 -4.90 17.11
CA TYR A 218 4.01 -5.35 17.54
C TYR A 218 2.89 -4.72 16.70
N VAL A 219 1.94 -5.55 16.28
CA VAL A 219 0.69 -5.09 15.65
C VAL A 219 -0.24 -4.56 16.72
N LYS A 220 -0.38 -3.25 16.82
CA LYS A 220 -1.29 -2.59 17.78
C LYS A 220 -2.72 -2.56 17.28
N ALA A 221 -2.90 -2.47 15.97
CA ALA A 221 -4.21 -2.50 15.34
C ALA A 221 -4.16 -3.03 13.92
N SER A 222 -5.25 -3.70 13.52
CA SER A 222 -5.52 -4.09 12.13
C SER A 222 -7.02 -3.93 11.89
N ALA A 223 -7.39 -2.90 11.13
CA ALA A 223 -8.78 -2.58 10.84
C ALA A 223 -9.06 -2.55 9.34
N GLN A 224 -10.29 -2.89 8.98
CA GLN A 224 -10.79 -2.89 7.62
C GLN A 224 -12.17 -2.25 7.58
N ALA A 225 -12.48 -1.60 6.46
CA ALA A 225 -13.85 -1.22 6.11
C ALA A 225 -14.06 -1.35 4.60
N SER A 226 -15.29 -1.63 4.20
CA SER A 226 -15.74 -1.54 2.82
C SER A 226 -16.44 -0.21 2.59
N GLY A 227 -16.34 0.30 1.37
CA GLY A 227 -17.00 1.50 0.89
C GLY A 227 -17.77 1.24 -0.40
N THR A 228 -18.43 2.27 -0.89
CA THR A 228 -19.12 2.22 -2.17
C THR A 228 -18.12 2.18 -3.32
N ILE A 229 -18.27 1.25 -4.25
CA ILE A 229 -17.36 1.10 -5.40
C ILE A 229 -17.53 2.24 -6.38
N ALA A 230 -18.72 2.38 -6.99
CA ALA A 230 -18.99 3.40 -8.00
C ALA A 230 -19.02 4.82 -7.40
N LEU A 231 -18.32 5.78 -8.02
CA LEU A 231 -18.22 7.15 -7.51
C LEU A 231 -19.58 7.86 -7.43
N GLN A 232 -20.46 7.63 -8.39
CA GLN A 232 -21.78 8.27 -8.43
C GLN A 232 -22.69 7.91 -7.25
N GLU A 233 -22.44 6.76 -6.61
CA GLU A 233 -23.21 6.29 -5.46
C GLU A 233 -22.68 6.80 -4.13
N ARG A 234 -21.57 7.54 -4.12
CA ARG A 234 -20.95 8.07 -2.91
C ARG A 234 -21.63 9.34 -2.45
N ARG A 235 -21.83 9.48 -1.15
CA ARG A 235 -22.32 10.73 -0.56
C ARG A 235 -21.38 11.91 -0.80
N ASP A 236 -20.07 11.63 -0.91
CA ASP A 236 -19.00 12.59 -1.14
C ASP A 236 -17.83 11.89 -1.85
N ILE A 237 -17.41 12.43 -2.98
CA ILE A 237 -16.28 11.86 -3.75
C ILE A 237 -14.91 12.40 -3.33
N THR A 238 -14.87 13.37 -2.43
CA THR A 238 -13.62 13.89 -1.83
C THR A 238 -13.26 13.19 -0.52
N THR A 239 -14.12 12.29 -0.04
CA THR A 239 -13.91 11.49 1.18
C THR A 239 -13.97 10.00 0.86
N ILE A 240 -12.97 9.26 1.29
CA ILE A 240 -12.94 7.79 1.20
C ILE A 240 -13.49 7.23 2.52
N ASP A 241 -14.80 7.04 2.59
CA ASP A 241 -15.50 6.61 3.81
C ASP A 241 -14.95 5.31 4.42
N SER A 242 -14.44 4.40 3.58
CA SER A 242 -13.77 3.18 4.04
C SER A 242 -12.47 3.51 4.79
N THR A 243 -11.67 4.47 4.32
CA THR A 243 -10.45 4.95 5.00
C THR A 243 -10.81 5.58 6.34
N VAL A 244 -11.74 6.53 6.37
CA VAL A 244 -12.19 7.19 7.62
C VAL A 244 -12.67 6.15 8.65
N THR A 245 -13.44 5.16 8.20
CA THR A 245 -13.99 4.14 9.08
C THR A 245 -12.91 3.16 9.58
N ALA A 246 -12.02 2.71 8.71
CA ALA A 246 -10.91 1.82 9.08
C ALA A 246 -9.93 2.54 10.02
N ALA A 247 -9.57 3.79 9.73
CA ALA A 247 -8.69 4.62 10.56
C ALA A 247 -9.26 4.79 11.98
N ARG A 248 -10.52 5.22 12.10
CA ARG A 248 -11.18 5.38 13.40
C ARG A 248 -11.18 4.08 14.22
N ARG A 249 -11.40 2.92 13.57
CA ARG A 249 -11.35 1.61 14.22
C ARG A 249 -9.94 1.25 14.65
N ALA A 250 -8.94 1.51 13.80
CA ALA A 250 -7.54 1.24 14.09
C ALA A 250 -7.04 2.08 15.27
N TYR A 251 -7.28 3.40 15.25
CA TYR A 251 -6.92 4.28 16.37
C TYR A 251 -7.55 3.85 17.68
N LYS A 252 -8.86 3.51 17.66
CA LYS A 252 -9.54 3.00 18.86
C LYS A 252 -8.93 1.69 19.37
N MET A 253 -8.56 0.78 18.46
CA MET A 253 -7.97 -0.51 18.81
C MET A 253 -6.57 -0.34 19.38
N ALA A 254 -5.75 0.52 18.79
CA ALA A 254 -4.40 0.80 19.25
C ALA A 254 -4.34 1.71 20.51
N GLY A 255 -5.42 2.43 20.81
CA GLY A 255 -5.45 3.39 21.91
C GLY A 255 -4.68 4.68 21.63
N VAL A 256 -4.52 5.05 20.35
CA VAL A 256 -3.78 6.24 19.89
C VAL A 256 -4.68 7.19 19.11
N GLN A 257 -4.20 8.40 18.88
CA GLN A 257 -4.82 9.43 18.04
C GLN A 257 -3.97 9.66 16.77
N PRO A 258 -4.49 10.31 15.72
CA PRO A 258 -3.69 10.62 14.51
C PRO A 258 -2.37 11.35 14.82
N LYS A 259 -2.36 12.24 15.78
CA LYS A 259 -1.18 13.02 16.20
C LYS A 259 -0.08 12.19 16.89
N ASP A 260 -0.40 10.96 17.29
CA ASP A 260 0.53 10.04 17.97
C ASP A 260 1.22 9.11 16.95
N ILE A 261 0.95 9.28 15.65
CA ILE A 261 1.62 8.55 14.55
C ILE A 261 2.88 9.31 14.15
N ASP A 262 4.03 8.65 14.20
CA ASP A 262 5.33 9.24 13.87
C ASP A 262 5.70 9.10 12.39
N VAL A 263 5.16 8.08 11.71
CA VAL A 263 5.40 7.82 10.28
C VAL A 263 4.23 7.07 9.67
N ALA A 264 3.89 7.40 8.42
CA ALA A 264 2.84 6.68 7.71
C ALA A 264 3.22 6.34 6.26
N GLU A 265 2.93 5.11 5.85
CA GLU A 265 2.85 4.71 4.45
C GLU A 265 1.38 4.75 4.02
N VAL A 266 1.04 5.69 3.15
CA VAL A 266 -0.32 5.87 2.65
C VAL A 266 -0.45 5.39 1.21
N HIS A 267 -1.66 5.01 0.79
CA HIS A 267 -1.93 4.58 -0.57
C HIS A 267 -2.07 5.78 -1.50
N ASP A 268 -1.05 6.05 -2.28
CA ASP A 268 -0.94 7.22 -3.17
C ASP A 268 -0.85 6.83 -4.65
N CYS A 269 -1.70 5.91 -5.10
CA CYS A 269 -1.73 5.50 -6.51
C CYS A 269 -1.89 6.68 -7.49
N PHE A 270 -2.46 7.79 -7.03
CA PHE A 270 -2.47 9.11 -7.68
C PHE A 270 -2.16 10.18 -6.64
N SER A 271 -1.58 11.32 -7.08
CA SER A 271 -1.23 12.40 -6.16
C SER A 271 -2.42 12.91 -5.35
N ILE A 272 -3.59 13.03 -5.95
CA ILE A 272 -4.82 13.39 -5.23
C ILE A 272 -5.17 12.36 -4.16
N ASN A 273 -4.98 11.06 -4.41
CA ASN A 273 -5.29 10.04 -3.41
C ASN A 273 -4.38 10.12 -2.18
N GLY A 274 -3.13 10.52 -2.37
CA GLY A 274 -2.23 10.80 -1.26
C GLY A 274 -2.74 11.95 -0.38
N LEU A 275 -3.21 13.04 -1.00
CA LEU A 275 -3.82 14.17 -0.27
C LEU A 275 -5.09 13.72 0.48
N LEU A 276 -5.99 12.99 -0.19
CA LEU A 276 -7.20 12.46 0.46
C LEU A 276 -6.86 11.53 1.63
N ALA A 277 -5.83 10.69 1.50
CA ALA A 277 -5.40 9.80 2.56
C ALA A 277 -4.90 10.57 3.79
N ILE A 278 -4.12 11.63 3.62
CA ILE A 278 -3.63 12.50 4.71
C ILE A 278 -4.82 13.10 5.49
N GLU A 279 -5.87 13.53 4.79
CA GLU A 279 -7.08 14.09 5.37
C GLU A 279 -7.97 13.03 6.02
N ASP A 280 -8.25 11.94 5.32
CA ASP A 280 -9.18 10.89 5.76
C ASP A 280 -8.62 10.04 6.91
N LEU A 281 -7.28 9.98 7.05
CA LEU A 281 -6.61 9.43 8.22
C LEU A 281 -6.60 10.40 9.42
N GLY A 282 -6.98 11.67 9.22
CA GLY A 282 -7.10 12.68 10.26
C GLY A 282 -5.78 13.36 10.64
N PHE A 283 -4.76 13.30 9.79
CA PHE A 283 -3.50 14.02 10.02
C PHE A 283 -3.67 15.53 9.87
N VAL A 284 -4.56 15.95 8.98
CA VAL A 284 -5.02 17.33 8.80
C VAL A 284 -6.53 17.37 8.56
N GLU A 285 -7.14 18.54 8.67
CA GLU A 285 -8.55 18.73 8.33
C GLU A 285 -8.77 18.64 6.82
N LYS A 286 -10.01 18.40 6.41
CA LYS A 286 -10.42 18.30 5.01
C LYS A 286 -10.06 19.57 4.24
N GLY A 287 -9.43 19.41 3.07
CA GLY A 287 -8.93 20.51 2.23
C GLY A 287 -7.58 21.09 2.66
N GLN A 288 -6.95 20.57 3.72
CA GLN A 288 -5.69 21.10 4.25
C GLN A 288 -4.45 20.27 3.86
N ALA A 289 -4.61 19.13 3.18
CA ALA A 289 -3.46 18.32 2.78
C ALA A 289 -2.55 19.03 1.77
N GLY A 290 -3.12 19.79 0.81
CA GLY A 290 -2.33 20.56 -0.14
C GLY A 290 -1.42 21.58 0.55
N PRO A 291 -1.95 22.50 1.36
CA PRO A 291 -1.15 23.44 2.17
C PRO A 291 -0.13 22.73 3.06
N ALA A 292 -0.50 21.64 3.74
CA ALA A 292 0.40 20.89 4.62
C ALA A 292 1.61 20.31 3.87
N VAL A 293 1.41 19.82 2.63
CA VAL A 293 2.52 19.37 1.77
C VAL A 293 3.41 20.53 1.35
N GLU A 294 2.83 21.67 1.00
CA GLU A 294 3.56 22.91 0.65
C GLU A 294 4.45 23.41 1.79
N ASP A 295 3.91 23.33 3.02
CA ASP A 295 4.62 23.75 4.24
C ASP A 295 5.68 22.73 4.72
N GLY A 296 5.85 21.60 4.00
CA GLY A 296 6.82 20.56 4.31
C GLY A 296 6.40 19.63 5.47
N MET A 297 5.16 19.70 5.94
CA MET A 297 4.65 18.89 7.05
C MET A 297 4.82 17.39 6.80
N THR A 298 4.75 16.95 5.54
CA THR A 298 4.82 15.54 5.12
C THR A 298 6.21 15.08 4.72
N GLU A 299 7.21 15.96 4.75
CA GLU A 299 8.60 15.59 4.48
C GLU A 299 9.14 14.64 5.56
N ARG A 300 10.24 13.94 5.25
CA ARG A 300 10.84 12.94 6.18
C ARG A 300 11.22 13.51 7.55
N ASP A 301 11.54 14.77 7.63
CA ASP A 301 11.84 15.53 8.86
C ASP A 301 10.71 16.52 9.24
N GLY A 302 9.54 16.37 8.61
CA GLY A 302 8.33 17.12 8.90
C GLY A 302 7.57 16.60 10.12
N GLN A 303 6.41 17.18 10.38
CA GLN A 303 5.58 16.85 11.54
C GLN A 303 4.98 15.44 11.44
N ILE A 304 4.59 15.00 10.23
CA ILE A 304 4.11 13.66 9.92
C ILE A 304 4.75 13.17 8.63
N PRO A 305 5.89 12.49 8.69
CA PRO A 305 6.53 11.89 7.54
C PRO A 305 5.61 10.92 6.80
N ILE A 306 5.36 11.22 5.53
CA ILE A 306 4.49 10.41 4.68
C ILE A 306 5.34 9.73 3.60
N ASN A 307 5.13 8.42 3.42
CA ASN A 307 5.76 7.62 2.38
C ASN A 307 7.30 7.76 2.33
N PRO A 308 8.01 7.50 3.43
CA PRO A 308 9.47 7.52 3.42
C PRO A 308 10.07 6.52 2.43
N SER A 309 9.31 5.47 2.04
CA SER A 309 9.70 4.53 0.97
C SER A 309 9.75 5.15 -0.43
N GLY A 310 9.15 6.32 -0.63
CA GLY A 310 8.86 6.92 -1.93
C GLY A 310 7.42 6.71 -2.40
N GLY A 311 6.58 6.06 -1.58
CA GLY A 311 5.18 5.78 -1.90
C GLY A 311 5.00 4.94 -3.16
N LEU A 312 3.78 4.80 -3.58
CA LEU A 312 3.43 4.05 -4.79
C LEU A 312 3.96 4.72 -6.06
N LYS A 313 4.22 6.03 -6.00
CA LYS A 313 4.67 6.83 -7.15
C LYS A 313 6.12 6.57 -7.53
N ALA A 314 7.01 6.49 -6.56
CA ALA A 314 8.44 6.29 -6.82
C ALA A 314 8.89 4.86 -6.49
N ARG A 315 8.46 4.28 -5.36
CA ARG A 315 8.74 2.89 -5.02
C ARG A 315 8.11 1.94 -6.03
N GLY A 316 6.89 2.21 -6.46
CA GLY A 316 6.11 1.37 -7.36
C GLY A 316 4.85 0.80 -6.69
N HIS A 317 3.96 0.24 -7.53
CA HIS A 317 2.65 -0.23 -7.09
C HIS A 317 2.29 -1.62 -7.66
N PRO A 318 3.01 -2.68 -7.29
CA PRO A 318 2.56 -4.04 -7.57
C PRO A 318 1.32 -4.31 -6.72
N LEU A 319 0.14 -4.43 -7.35
CA LEU A 319 -1.17 -4.29 -6.70
C LEU A 319 -1.31 -5.20 -5.47
N GLY A 320 -1.09 -6.49 -5.64
CA GLY A 320 -1.21 -7.48 -4.55
C GLY A 320 -0.12 -7.38 -3.48
N ALA A 321 1.06 -6.82 -3.81
CA ALA A 321 2.18 -6.71 -2.88
C ALA A 321 2.16 -5.42 -2.04
N THR A 322 1.48 -4.37 -2.51
CA THR A 322 1.60 -3.01 -1.97
C THR A 322 1.35 -2.92 -0.47
N GLY A 323 0.29 -3.56 0.05
CA GLY A 323 -0.03 -3.49 1.49
C GLY A 323 1.02 -4.14 2.37
N ILE A 324 1.64 -5.24 1.91
CA ILE A 324 2.76 -5.88 2.63
C ILE A 324 4.02 -5.01 2.52
N ALA A 325 4.31 -4.45 1.35
CA ALA A 325 5.47 -3.58 1.15
C ALA A 325 5.40 -2.28 1.99
N GLN A 326 4.21 -1.71 2.17
CA GLN A 326 3.97 -0.60 3.10
C GLN A 326 4.26 -1.02 4.55
N THR A 327 3.80 -2.21 4.93
CA THR A 327 4.07 -2.78 6.25
C THR A 327 5.56 -3.03 6.47
N ALA A 328 6.27 -3.60 5.51
CA ALA A 328 7.71 -3.84 5.59
C ALA A 328 8.48 -2.52 5.80
N GLU A 329 8.12 -1.44 5.10
CA GLU A 329 8.73 -0.13 5.31
C GLU A 329 8.49 0.36 6.74
N ILE A 330 7.27 0.29 7.26
CA ILE A 330 6.97 0.69 8.65
C ILE A 330 7.77 -0.14 9.65
N VAL A 331 7.92 -1.45 9.43
CA VAL A 331 8.74 -2.33 10.28
C VAL A 331 10.21 -1.90 10.26
N TRP A 332 10.80 -1.62 9.10
CA TRP A 332 12.17 -1.11 8.99
C TRP A 332 12.35 0.26 9.67
N GLN A 333 11.37 1.14 9.55
CA GLN A 333 11.39 2.44 10.24
C GLN A 333 11.39 2.27 11.77
N LEU A 334 10.52 1.41 12.30
CA LEU A 334 10.43 1.13 13.73
C LEU A 334 11.66 0.40 14.28
N ARG A 335 12.30 -0.46 13.46
CA ARG A 335 13.55 -1.13 13.84
C ARG A 335 14.79 -0.25 13.72
N GLY A 336 14.71 0.91 13.08
CA GLY A 336 15.87 1.75 12.78
C GLY A 336 16.70 1.23 11.61
N GLU A 337 16.13 0.39 10.75
CA GLU A 337 16.81 -0.34 9.65
C GLU A 337 16.53 0.27 8.26
N ALA A 338 15.80 1.39 8.18
CA ALA A 338 15.42 2.00 6.91
C ALA A 338 16.59 2.73 6.18
N GLY A 339 17.80 2.72 6.75
CA GLY A 339 19.00 3.27 6.12
C GLY A 339 18.89 4.78 5.85
N LYS A 340 19.15 5.24 4.60
CA LYS A 340 19.13 6.68 4.26
C LYS A 340 17.75 7.33 4.37
N ARG A 341 16.68 6.55 4.32
CA ARG A 341 15.30 7.02 4.42
C ARG A 341 14.74 6.98 5.84
N GLN A 342 15.58 6.63 6.83
CA GLN A 342 15.18 6.54 8.24
C GLN A 342 14.60 7.86 8.72
N VAL A 343 13.38 7.79 9.28
CA VAL A 343 12.75 8.85 10.08
C VAL A 343 13.28 8.77 11.51
N LYS A 344 13.48 9.91 12.15
CA LYS A 344 13.99 9.97 13.53
C LYS A 344 12.90 9.67 14.54
N ASP A 345 13.30 9.03 15.65
CA ASP A 345 12.48 8.86 16.86
C ASP A 345 11.08 8.25 16.58
N VAL A 346 11.03 7.20 15.76
CA VAL A 346 9.79 6.52 15.37
C VAL A 346 9.43 5.47 16.43
N GLU A 347 8.28 5.62 17.05
CA GLU A 347 7.71 4.67 18.02
C GLU A 347 6.39 4.06 17.52
N VAL A 348 5.60 4.81 16.75
CA VAL A 348 4.31 4.37 16.21
C VAL A 348 4.23 4.63 14.71
N GLY A 349 4.03 3.57 13.94
CA GLY A 349 3.91 3.65 12.48
C GLY A 349 2.55 3.17 11.97
N LEU A 350 2.08 3.74 10.86
CA LEU A 350 0.81 3.41 10.24
C LEU A 350 1.00 3.00 8.77
N ALA A 351 0.38 1.89 8.36
CA ALA A 351 0.24 1.49 6.96
C ALA A 351 -1.23 1.56 6.53
N HIS A 352 -1.50 2.29 5.44
CA HIS A 352 -2.84 2.47 4.87
C HIS A 352 -2.86 1.96 3.43
N ASN A 353 -3.75 1.01 3.14
CA ASN A 353 -3.87 0.37 1.83
C ASN A 353 -5.34 0.36 1.39
N ILE A 354 -5.62 0.80 0.16
CA ILE A 354 -6.98 0.80 -0.39
C ILE A 354 -7.07 0.01 -1.70
N GLY A 355 -8.25 -0.51 -1.97
CA GLY A 355 -8.63 -1.20 -3.21
C GLY A 355 -9.54 -0.34 -4.08
N GLY A 356 -9.21 -0.27 -5.37
CA GLY A 356 -9.93 0.56 -6.32
C GLY A 356 -9.89 2.04 -5.96
N THR A 357 -11.02 2.73 -6.03
CA THR A 357 -11.15 4.12 -5.57
C THR A 357 -11.54 4.23 -4.07
N GLY A 358 -11.37 3.16 -3.30
CA GLY A 358 -11.74 3.09 -1.89
C GLY A 358 -12.94 2.18 -1.61
N GLY A 359 -13.23 1.20 -2.49
CA GLY A 359 -14.20 0.13 -2.20
C GLY A 359 -13.79 -0.73 -1.01
N THR A 360 -12.50 -0.79 -0.70
CA THR A 360 -11.93 -1.42 0.50
C THR A 360 -10.81 -0.56 1.04
N ALA A 361 -10.71 -0.43 2.36
CA ALA A 361 -9.55 0.15 3.04
C ALA A 361 -9.09 -0.74 4.20
N ALA A 362 -7.77 -0.91 4.32
CA ALA A 362 -7.10 -1.50 5.46
C ALA A 362 -6.18 -0.48 6.12
N VAL A 363 -6.20 -0.43 7.45
CA VAL A 363 -5.30 0.40 8.27
C VAL A 363 -4.68 -0.46 9.34
N HIS A 364 -3.36 -0.51 9.35
CA HIS A 364 -2.57 -1.24 10.34
C HIS A 364 -1.72 -0.25 11.13
N ILE A 365 -1.63 -0.44 12.44
CA ILE A 365 -0.80 0.38 13.34
C ILE A 365 0.17 -0.55 14.04
N PHE A 366 1.44 -0.14 14.06
CA PHE A 366 2.55 -0.90 14.61
C PHE A 366 3.32 -0.06 15.63
N SER A 367 3.97 -0.72 16.58
CA SER A 367 4.93 -0.08 17.50
C SER A 367 6.05 -1.03 17.91
N ASN A 368 7.09 -0.47 18.50
CA ASN A 368 8.16 -1.20 19.18
C ASN A 368 7.66 -1.90 20.43
#